data_432d99a042da946bb359ebc37e214235
#
_entry.id   432d99a042da946bb359ebc37e214235
#
_cell.length_a   1.000
_cell.length_b   1.000
_cell.length_c   1.000
_cell.angle_alpha   90.00
_cell.angle_beta   90.00
_cell.angle_gamma   90.00
#
_symmetry.space_group_name_H-M   'P 1'
#
loop_
_entity.id
_entity.type
_entity.pdbx_description
1 polymer ?
#
loop_
_entity_poly.entity_id
_entity_poly.type
_entity_poly.pdbx_seq_one_letter_code
_entity_poly.pdbx_strand_id
1 'polypeptide(L)'
;MLGIFYKFLDLIYRKKCYFCKSSKEAVKMCSNCFDELDYLPRKINRIINGKKVYCAGIYSKNLQKLIRGLKYHKQSDLAYYLARFMAEYFKNFSENEVFEVVPVPIHSKREKKRKYNHMNLVGEEFCRLTGYCLNTELIKRVKDTKPQYNLKKSERMKNLNGAFEINKDKYKGGKILIIDDICTTGSTFEEMINELEKIGITNIVCLSATTPFFT
;
A
#
# COMPACT_ATOMS: atom_id res chain seq x y z
N MET A 1 29.78 26.71 -11.50
CA MET A 1 29.32 27.45 -10.30
C MET A 1 28.02 26.89 -9.70
N LEU A 2 27.02 26.48 -10.48
CA LEU A 2 25.78 25.88 -9.92
C LEU A 2 26.01 24.62 -9.07
N GLY A 3 26.91 23.71 -9.44
CA GLY A 3 27.14 22.46 -8.72
C GLY A 3 27.72 22.61 -7.30
N ILE A 4 28.48 23.69 -7.04
CA ILE A 4 29.02 23.99 -5.73
C ILE A 4 27.93 24.56 -4.81
N PHE A 5 27.03 25.36 -5.37
CA PHE A 5 25.88 25.91 -4.64
C PHE A 5 24.90 24.85 -4.17
N TYR A 6 24.60 23.84 -5.02
CA TYR A 6 23.77 22.70 -4.63
C TYR A 6 24.44 21.83 -3.56
N LYS A 7 25.75 21.56 -3.66
CA LYS A 7 26.49 20.85 -2.59
C LYS A 7 26.50 21.63 -1.28
N PHE A 8 26.55 22.96 -1.31
CA PHE A 8 26.48 23.81 -0.12
C PHE A 8 25.07 23.79 0.49
N LEU A 9 24.01 23.82 -0.34
CA LEU A 9 22.63 23.66 0.13
C LEU A 9 22.37 22.27 0.74
N ASP A 10 22.92 21.21 0.19
CA ASP A 10 22.84 19.86 0.76
C ASP A 10 23.57 19.74 2.11
N LEU A 11 24.61 20.54 2.34
CA LEU A 11 25.30 20.60 3.62
C LEU A 11 24.45 21.30 4.71
N ILE A 12 23.67 22.33 4.32
CA ILE A 12 22.79 23.10 5.21
C ILE A 12 21.46 22.41 5.44
N TYR A 13 20.89 21.76 4.38
CA TYR A 13 19.60 21.07 4.40
C TYR A 13 19.75 19.56 4.32
N ARG A 14 20.60 18.95 5.16
CA ARG A 14 20.71 17.50 5.25
C ARG A 14 19.33 16.92 5.55
N LYS A 15 18.83 16.04 4.66
CA LYS A 15 17.61 15.27 4.90
C LYS A 15 17.74 14.56 6.24
N LYS A 16 16.75 14.73 7.11
CA LYS A 16 16.72 14.07 8.43
C LYS A 16 15.77 12.88 8.37
N CYS A 17 16.14 11.80 9.01
CA CYS A 17 15.24 10.67 9.20
C CYS A 17 13.91 11.15 9.81
N TYR A 18 12.81 10.80 9.18
CA TYR A 18 11.47 11.17 9.64
C TYR A 18 11.14 10.58 11.03
N PHE A 19 11.76 9.46 11.38
CA PHE A 19 11.56 8.71 12.61
C PHE A 19 12.43 9.22 13.76
N CYS A 20 13.74 9.04 13.70
CA CYS A 20 14.68 9.38 14.77
C CYS A 20 15.32 10.77 14.66
N LYS A 21 15.05 11.50 13.56
CA LYS A 21 15.60 12.84 13.26
C LYS A 21 17.11 12.86 12.99
N SER A 22 17.78 11.72 12.96
CA SER A 22 19.20 11.63 12.58
C SER A 22 19.42 12.13 11.15
N SER A 23 20.53 12.82 10.93
CA SER A 23 21.00 13.29 9.61
C SER A 23 22.18 12.45 9.07
N LYS A 24 22.56 11.37 9.76
CA LYS A 24 23.75 10.57 9.41
C LYS A 24 23.69 10.01 7.99
N GLU A 25 22.53 9.45 7.59
CA GLU A 25 22.34 8.82 6.27
C GLU A 25 21.72 9.76 5.22
N ALA A 26 21.31 10.97 5.61
CA ALA A 26 20.64 11.94 4.74
C ALA A 26 19.42 11.39 3.97
N VAL A 27 18.67 10.46 4.58
CA VAL A 27 17.50 9.77 4.00
C VAL A 27 16.24 10.01 4.83
N LYS A 28 15.07 9.73 4.24
CA LYS A 28 13.77 9.89 4.95
C LYS A 28 13.54 8.87 6.05
N MET A 29 14.11 7.68 5.95
CA MET A 29 14.11 6.64 6.96
C MET A 29 15.48 5.97 6.94
N CYS A 30 16.24 6.08 8.02
CA CYS A 30 17.55 5.48 8.12
C CYS A 30 17.43 3.95 8.28
N SER A 31 18.53 3.24 8.02
CA SER A 31 18.59 1.77 8.10
C SER A 31 18.10 1.26 9.45
N ASN A 32 18.62 1.80 10.56
CA ASN A 32 18.21 1.37 11.91
C ASN A 32 16.70 1.50 12.14
N CYS A 33 16.07 2.62 11.72
CA CYS A 33 14.62 2.77 11.85
C CYS A 33 13.82 1.85 10.94
N PHE A 34 14.37 1.46 9.79
CA PHE A 34 13.74 0.50 8.90
C PHE A 34 13.83 -0.92 9.48
N ASP A 35 14.98 -1.30 10.03
CA ASP A 35 15.21 -2.61 10.64
C ASP A 35 14.38 -2.83 11.93
N GLU A 36 13.92 -1.72 12.57
CA GLU A 36 12.95 -1.76 13.68
C GLU A 36 11.49 -2.00 13.23
N LEU A 37 11.22 -2.18 11.94
CA LEU A 37 9.89 -2.53 11.46
C LEU A 37 9.64 -4.03 11.67
N ASP A 38 8.63 -4.36 12.46
CA ASP A 38 8.29 -5.73 12.79
C ASP A 38 7.49 -6.41 11.69
N TYR A 39 8.09 -7.43 11.09
CA TYR A 39 7.38 -8.33 10.18
C TYR A 39 6.53 -9.33 10.96
N LEU A 40 5.35 -9.60 10.42
CA LEU A 40 4.56 -10.76 10.84
C LEU A 40 5.19 -12.07 10.34
N PRO A 41 4.92 -13.22 11.00
CA PRO A 41 5.28 -14.52 10.47
C PRO A 41 4.80 -14.65 9.02
N ARG A 42 5.68 -15.19 8.17
CA ARG A 42 5.42 -15.37 6.74
C ARG A 42 4.45 -16.50 6.50
N LYS A 43 3.16 -16.21 6.61
CA LYS A 43 2.07 -17.16 6.38
C LYS A 43 0.87 -16.45 5.76
N ILE A 44 -0.10 -17.22 5.28
CA ILE A 44 -1.41 -16.69 4.94
C ILE A 44 -2.08 -16.21 6.24
N ASN A 45 -2.38 -14.91 6.32
CA ASN A 45 -2.97 -14.33 7.54
C ASN A 45 -4.48 -14.58 7.59
N ARG A 46 -5.13 -14.60 6.44
CA ARG A 46 -6.57 -14.91 6.33
C ARG A 46 -6.97 -15.31 4.93
N ILE A 47 -8.15 -15.89 4.80
CA ILE A 47 -8.84 -16.17 3.53
C ILE A 47 -10.07 -15.26 3.46
N ILE A 48 -10.24 -14.59 2.33
CA ILE A 48 -11.42 -13.76 2.02
C ILE A 48 -11.97 -14.23 0.67
N ASN A 49 -13.21 -14.72 0.65
CA ASN A 49 -13.85 -15.28 -0.53
C ASN A 49 -12.94 -16.30 -1.28
N GLY A 50 -12.30 -17.20 -0.52
CA GLY A 50 -11.38 -18.19 -1.05
C GLY A 50 -10.02 -17.65 -1.51
N LYS A 51 -9.77 -16.33 -1.43
CA LYS A 51 -8.49 -15.72 -1.84
C LYS A 51 -7.54 -15.55 -0.66
N LYS A 52 -6.24 -15.77 -0.93
CA LYS A 52 -5.18 -15.61 0.07
C LYS A 52 -4.93 -14.13 0.36
N VAL A 53 -4.89 -13.76 1.63
CA VAL A 53 -4.57 -12.42 2.09
C VAL A 53 -3.34 -12.48 2.99
N TYR A 54 -2.32 -11.74 2.62
CA TYR A 54 -1.07 -11.59 3.36
C TYR A 54 -1.02 -10.21 4.02
N CYS A 55 -0.48 -10.14 5.24
CA CYS A 55 -0.24 -8.88 5.96
C CYS A 55 1.22 -8.87 6.39
N ALA A 56 1.99 -7.87 5.97
CA ALA A 56 3.42 -7.85 6.20
C ALA A 56 3.80 -7.56 7.65
N GLY A 57 3.04 -6.71 8.35
CA GLY A 57 3.34 -6.33 9.74
C GLY A 57 2.11 -6.00 10.58
N ILE A 58 2.34 -5.75 11.86
CA ILE A 58 1.32 -5.25 12.79
C ILE A 58 1.27 -3.71 12.71
N TYR A 59 0.07 -3.14 12.77
CA TYR A 59 -0.14 -1.70 12.83
C TYR A 59 0.37 -1.12 14.15
N SER A 60 1.68 -1.16 14.37
CA SER A 60 2.42 -0.72 15.55
C SER A 60 2.98 0.71 15.37
N LYS A 61 3.66 1.23 16.40
CA LYS A 61 4.18 2.62 16.43
C LYS A 61 4.89 3.05 15.13
N ASN A 62 5.86 2.27 14.65
CA ASN A 62 6.69 2.67 13.50
C ASN A 62 5.92 2.55 12.18
N LEU A 63 5.21 1.43 11.93
CA LEU A 63 4.38 1.26 10.73
C LEU A 63 3.20 2.25 10.72
N GLN A 64 2.59 2.53 11.89
CA GLN A 64 1.58 3.57 12.01
C GLN A 64 2.13 4.95 11.61
N LYS A 65 3.34 5.32 12.10
CA LYS A 65 3.99 6.59 11.77
C LYS A 65 4.31 6.70 10.29
N LEU A 66 4.78 5.60 9.67
CA LEU A 66 5.06 5.51 8.24
C LEU A 66 3.81 5.77 7.40
N ILE A 67 2.73 5.01 7.65
CA ILE A 67 1.46 5.13 6.94
C ILE A 67 0.80 6.49 7.16
N ARG A 68 0.84 7.04 8.38
CA ARG A 68 0.31 8.38 8.67
C ARG A 68 1.11 9.48 7.99
N GLY A 69 2.43 9.33 7.89
CA GLY A 69 3.30 10.23 7.11
C GLY A 69 2.85 10.35 5.67
N LEU A 70 2.60 9.20 5.03
CA LEU A 70 2.06 9.12 3.66
C LEU A 70 0.66 9.72 3.54
N LYS A 71 -0.24 9.39 4.47
CA LYS A 71 -1.67 9.78 4.35
C LYS A 71 -1.94 11.24 4.70
N TYR A 72 -1.22 11.80 5.65
CA TYR A 72 -1.62 13.06 6.29
C TYR A 72 -0.53 14.12 6.37
N HIS A 73 0.75 13.75 6.26
CA HIS A 73 1.86 14.68 6.48
C HIS A 73 2.62 15.02 5.21
N LYS A 74 2.07 14.71 4.03
CA LYS A 74 2.64 14.99 2.71
C LYS A 74 4.07 14.44 2.52
N GLN A 75 4.37 13.30 3.15
CA GLN A 75 5.67 12.65 3.07
C GLN A 75 5.64 11.56 1.99
N SER A 76 5.50 11.95 0.72
CA SER A 76 5.43 11.01 -0.43
C SER A 76 6.64 10.09 -0.52
N ASP A 77 7.84 10.60 -0.17
CA ASP A 77 9.09 9.83 -0.19
C ASP A 77 9.06 8.59 0.74
N LEU A 78 8.11 8.53 1.68
CA LEU A 78 7.92 7.35 2.54
C LEU A 78 7.29 6.17 1.78
N ALA A 79 6.77 6.39 0.57
CA ALA A 79 6.19 5.32 -0.26
C ALA A 79 7.22 4.23 -0.58
N TYR A 80 8.47 4.62 -0.87
CA TYR A 80 9.56 3.68 -1.08
C TYR A 80 9.75 2.71 0.09
N TYR A 81 9.75 3.22 1.33
CA TYR A 81 10.00 2.38 2.51
C TYR A 81 8.84 1.44 2.80
N LEU A 82 7.59 1.89 2.61
CA LEU A 82 6.43 1.01 2.75
C LEU A 82 6.42 -0.07 1.66
N ALA A 83 6.72 0.30 0.42
CA ALA A 83 6.83 -0.62 -0.71
C ALA A 83 7.95 -1.65 -0.49
N ARG A 84 9.14 -1.19 -0.03
CA ARG A 84 10.26 -2.08 0.31
C ARG A 84 9.87 -3.08 1.40
N PHE A 85 9.24 -2.62 2.47
CA PHE A 85 8.75 -3.48 3.55
C PHE A 85 7.78 -4.57 3.03
N MET A 86 6.84 -4.17 2.18
CA MET A 86 5.90 -5.12 1.56
C MET A 86 6.59 -6.09 0.60
N ALA A 87 7.53 -5.61 -0.22
CA ALA A 87 8.25 -6.42 -1.20
C ALA A 87 9.16 -7.46 -0.53
N GLU A 88 9.92 -7.07 0.50
CA GLU A 88 10.76 -7.99 1.27
C GLU A 88 9.94 -9.09 1.96
N TYR A 89 8.76 -8.76 2.48
CA TYR A 89 7.84 -9.75 3.04
C TYR A 89 7.30 -10.70 1.98
N PHE A 90 6.83 -10.16 0.85
CA PHE A 90 6.09 -10.91 -0.16
C PHE A 90 7.00 -11.78 -1.06
N LYS A 91 8.28 -11.45 -1.18
CA LYS A 91 9.25 -12.16 -2.03
C LYS A 91 9.19 -13.68 -1.89
N ASN A 92 9.00 -14.20 -0.68
CA ASN A 92 9.00 -15.64 -0.41
C ASN A 92 7.67 -16.35 -0.77
N PHE A 93 6.64 -15.62 -1.15
CA PHE A 93 5.35 -16.19 -1.57
C PHE A 93 5.13 -16.14 -3.08
N SER A 94 6.06 -15.55 -3.80
CA SER A 94 5.92 -15.22 -5.22
C SER A 94 7.05 -15.77 -6.10
N GLU A 95 7.75 -16.79 -5.63
CA GLU A 95 8.80 -17.44 -6.43
C GLU A 95 8.20 -17.91 -7.77
N ASN A 96 8.76 -17.41 -8.88
CA ASN A 96 8.34 -17.72 -10.25
C ASN A 96 6.93 -17.23 -10.66
N GLU A 97 6.29 -16.36 -9.87
CA GLU A 97 5.00 -15.79 -10.23
C GLU A 97 5.14 -14.32 -10.67
N VAL A 98 4.43 -13.96 -11.73
CA VAL A 98 4.32 -12.57 -12.20
C VAL A 98 2.92 -12.05 -11.87
N PHE A 99 2.86 -10.86 -11.28
CA PHE A 99 1.61 -10.25 -10.89
C PHE A 99 1.34 -8.96 -11.63
N GLU A 100 0.06 -8.73 -11.89
CA GLU A 100 -0.48 -7.42 -12.20
C GLU A 100 -0.89 -6.76 -10.86
N VAL A 101 -0.14 -5.76 -10.44
CA VAL A 101 -0.33 -5.09 -9.13
C VAL A 101 -1.39 -4.01 -9.24
N VAL A 102 -2.44 -4.15 -8.45
CA VAL A 102 -3.57 -3.22 -8.40
C VAL A 102 -3.63 -2.57 -7.02
N PRO A 103 -3.16 -1.33 -6.86
CA PRO A 103 -3.30 -0.59 -5.62
C PRO A 103 -4.77 -0.30 -5.31
N VAL A 104 -5.17 -0.43 -4.04
CA VAL A 104 -6.53 -0.03 -3.61
C VAL A 104 -6.76 1.45 -3.93
N PRO A 105 -7.74 1.78 -4.80
CA PRO A 105 -7.97 3.15 -5.19
C PRO A 105 -8.63 3.97 -4.08
N ILE A 106 -8.26 5.24 -4.00
CA ILE A 106 -8.95 6.21 -3.15
C ILE A 106 -9.93 7.03 -3.98
N HIS A 107 -10.97 7.54 -3.34
CA HIS A 107 -11.92 8.41 -4.03
C HIS A 107 -11.27 9.74 -4.44
N SER A 108 -11.67 10.29 -5.60
CA SER A 108 -11.10 11.51 -6.21
C SER A 108 -11.07 12.73 -5.27
N LYS A 109 -12.08 12.90 -4.41
CA LYS A 109 -12.08 13.97 -3.40
C LYS A 109 -10.93 13.85 -2.39
N ARG A 110 -10.58 12.61 -1.99
CA ARG A 110 -9.45 12.37 -1.08
C ARG A 110 -8.13 12.58 -1.77
N GLU A 111 -8.03 12.18 -3.03
CA GLU A 111 -6.86 12.40 -3.86
C GLU A 111 -6.58 13.90 -4.05
N LYS A 112 -7.59 14.67 -4.42
CA LYS A 112 -7.50 16.15 -4.51
C LYS A 112 -7.01 16.77 -3.19
N LYS A 113 -7.55 16.32 -2.04
CA LYS A 113 -7.15 16.82 -0.71
C LYS A 113 -5.71 16.47 -0.36
N ARG A 114 -5.25 15.25 -0.72
CA ARG A 114 -3.88 14.75 -0.45
C ARG A 114 -2.87 15.20 -1.49
N LYS A 115 -3.31 15.58 -2.69
CA LYS A 115 -2.54 15.87 -3.91
C LYS A 115 -1.92 14.64 -4.57
N TYR A 116 -2.14 13.43 -4.04
CA TYR A 116 -1.71 12.15 -4.60
C TYR A 116 -2.50 10.98 -4.02
N ASN A 117 -2.55 9.89 -4.77
CA ASN A 117 -2.94 8.60 -4.24
C ASN A 117 -1.70 7.91 -3.64
N HIS A 118 -1.65 7.78 -2.33
CA HIS A 118 -0.51 7.19 -1.63
C HIS A 118 -0.29 5.72 -2.00
N MET A 119 -1.37 4.96 -2.29
CA MET A 119 -1.24 3.56 -2.71
C MET A 119 -0.70 3.43 -4.15
N ASN A 120 -0.97 4.38 -5.04
CA ASN A 120 -0.33 4.41 -6.35
C ASN A 120 1.18 4.61 -6.21
N LEU A 121 1.63 5.56 -5.38
CA LEU A 121 3.06 5.76 -5.11
C LEU A 121 3.72 4.51 -4.51
N VAL A 122 3.04 3.84 -3.58
CA VAL A 122 3.53 2.57 -3.01
C VAL A 122 3.57 1.49 -4.09
N GLY A 123 2.54 1.40 -4.94
CA GLY A 123 2.48 0.45 -6.05
C GLY A 123 3.59 0.66 -7.09
N GLU A 124 3.89 1.91 -7.45
CA GLU A 124 5.00 2.27 -8.35
C GLU A 124 6.35 1.77 -7.80
N GLU A 125 6.63 2.08 -6.54
CA GLU A 125 7.87 1.63 -5.89
C GLU A 125 7.92 0.11 -5.67
N PHE A 126 6.78 -0.51 -5.34
CA PHE A 126 6.67 -1.96 -5.19
C PHE A 126 6.96 -2.67 -6.52
N CYS A 127 6.38 -2.21 -7.61
CA CYS A 127 6.63 -2.77 -8.95
C CYS A 127 8.07 -2.54 -9.39
N ARG A 128 8.68 -1.39 -9.08
CA ARG A 128 10.09 -1.12 -9.36
C ARG A 128 11.02 -2.09 -8.62
N LEU A 129 10.67 -2.49 -7.37
CA LEU A 129 11.46 -3.41 -6.55
C LEU A 129 11.26 -4.88 -6.92
N THR A 130 10.07 -5.25 -7.42
CA THR A 130 9.70 -6.66 -7.69
C THR A 130 9.75 -7.04 -9.15
N GLY A 131 9.77 -6.07 -10.07
CA GLY A 131 9.66 -6.30 -11.51
C GLY A 131 8.22 -6.58 -11.99
N TYR A 132 7.20 -6.46 -11.11
CA TYR A 132 5.81 -6.66 -11.47
C TYR A 132 5.23 -5.48 -12.26
N CYS A 133 4.08 -5.70 -12.91
CA CYS A 133 3.40 -4.67 -13.69
C CYS A 133 2.37 -3.92 -12.85
N LEU A 134 2.45 -2.59 -12.82
CA LEU A 134 1.45 -1.75 -12.16
C LEU A 134 0.21 -1.57 -13.06
N ASN A 135 -0.98 -1.67 -12.46
CA ASN A 135 -2.24 -1.30 -13.10
C ASN A 135 -3.11 -0.45 -12.16
N THR A 136 -3.12 0.85 -12.37
CA THR A 136 -3.94 1.81 -11.60
C THR A 136 -5.27 2.12 -12.29
N GLU A 137 -5.53 1.56 -13.47
CA GLU A 137 -6.70 1.87 -14.29
C GLU A 137 -7.76 0.75 -14.26
N LEU A 138 -7.40 -0.45 -13.82
CA LEU A 138 -8.31 -1.60 -13.77
C LEU A 138 -9.49 -1.36 -12.81
N ILE A 139 -9.24 -0.75 -11.66
CA ILE A 139 -10.26 -0.53 -10.62
C ILE A 139 -10.30 0.95 -10.26
N LYS A 140 -11.50 1.53 -10.26
CA LYS A 140 -11.75 2.90 -9.80
C LYS A 140 -12.67 2.91 -8.59
N ARG A 141 -12.47 3.84 -7.67
CA ARG A 141 -13.38 4.07 -6.55
C ARG A 141 -14.37 5.17 -6.90
N VAL A 142 -15.64 4.79 -7.06
CA VAL A 142 -16.70 5.69 -7.53
C VAL A 142 -17.52 6.31 -6.40
N LYS A 143 -17.56 5.70 -5.19
CA LYS A 143 -18.28 6.24 -4.04
C LYS A 143 -17.36 6.94 -3.04
N ASP A 144 -17.74 8.14 -2.61
CA ASP A 144 -17.11 8.85 -1.49
C ASP A 144 -17.65 8.29 -0.16
N THR A 145 -17.08 7.19 0.28
CA THR A 145 -17.50 6.48 1.48
C THR A 145 -16.88 7.11 2.73
N LYS A 146 -17.56 6.99 3.90
CA LYS A 146 -16.99 7.46 5.18
C LYS A 146 -15.64 6.79 5.49
N PRO A 147 -14.71 7.45 6.21
CA PRO A 147 -13.47 6.82 6.66
C PRO A 147 -13.77 5.59 7.50
N GLN A 148 -13.17 4.44 7.13
CA GLN A 148 -13.49 3.14 7.75
C GLN A 148 -13.07 3.02 9.23
N TYR A 149 -12.10 3.82 9.68
CA TYR A 149 -11.61 3.74 11.06
C TYR A 149 -12.68 4.05 12.13
N ASN A 150 -13.75 4.77 11.76
CA ASN A 150 -14.87 5.12 12.65
C ASN A 150 -16.08 4.16 12.56
N LEU A 151 -16.00 3.10 11.73
CA LEU A 151 -17.13 2.24 11.44
C LEU A 151 -16.96 0.83 12.04
N LYS A 152 -18.07 0.22 12.53
CA LYS A 152 -18.14 -1.20 12.91
C LYS A 152 -18.03 -2.10 11.67
N LYS A 153 -17.73 -3.40 11.85
CA LYS A 153 -17.54 -4.35 10.73
C LYS A 153 -18.74 -4.36 9.75
N SER A 154 -19.96 -4.48 10.26
CA SER A 154 -21.20 -4.49 9.44
C SER A 154 -21.42 -3.16 8.68
N GLU A 155 -21.06 -2.04 9.29
CA GLU A 155 -21.16 -0.73 8.67
C GLU A 155 -20.10 -0.54 7.56
N ARG A 156 -18.90 -1.13 7.73
CA ARG A 156 -17.85 -1.09 6.71
C ARG A 156 -18.25 -1.82 5.44
N MET A 157 -18.89 -2.98 5.56
CA MET A 157 -19.41 -3.72 4.42
C MET A 157 -20.47 -2.91 3.67
N LYS A 158 -21.49 -2.39 4.39
CA LYS A 158 -22.54 -1.54 3.76
C LYS A 158 -21.97 -0.28 3.13
N ASN A 159 -20.97 0.32 3.76
CA ASN A 159 -20.32 1.55 3.27
C ASN A 159 -19.54 1.33 1.97
N LEU A 160 -19.04 0.12 1.71
CA LEU A 160 -18.24 -0.20 0.53
C LEU A 160 -19.04 -0.83 -0.61
N ASN A 161 -20.26 -1.32 -0.36
CA ASN A 161 -21.07 -1.96 -1.40
C ASN A 161 -21.21 -1.05 -2.63
N GLY A 162 -20.75 -1.54 -3.80
CA GLY A 162 -20.68 -0.82 -5.08
C GLY A 162 -19.77 0.42 -5.02
N ALA A 163 -18.73 0.41 -4.18
CA ALA A 163 -17.78 1.51 -4.11
C ALA A 163 -16.72 1.46 -5.19
N PHE A 164 -16.56 0.32 -5.85
CA PHE A 164 -15.57 0.10 -6.90
C PHE A 164 -16.24 -0.23 -8.22
N GLU A 165 -15.63 0.21 -9.30
CA GLU A 165 -16.01 -0.08 -10.68
C GLU A 165 -14.78 -0.66 -11.39
N ILE A 166 -15.01 -1.73 -12.16
CA ILE A 166 -13.95 -2.41 -12.89
C ILE A 166 -13.98 -2.00 -14.36
N ASN A 167 -12.83 -1.58 -14.87
CA ASN A 167 -12.60 -1.36 -16.29
C ASN A 167 -11.96 -2.61 -16.90
N LYS A 168 -12.79 -3.54 -17.41
CA LYS A 168 -12.35 -4.82 -17.94
C LYS A 168 -11.34 -4.68 -19.08
N ASP A 169 -11.44 -3.62 -19.89
CA ASP A 169 -10.55 -3.39 -21.04
C ASP A 169 -9.10 -3.09 -20.61
N LYS A 170 -8.92 -2.77 -19.33
CA LYS A 170 -7.58 -2.54 -18.73
C LYS A 170 -6.96 -3.78 -18.11
N TYR A 171 -7.68 -4.89 -18.04
CA TYR A 171 -7.12 -6.16 -17.56
C TYR A 171 -6.16 -6.76 -18.58
N LYS A 172 -4.93 -7.06 -18.15
CA LYS A 172 -3.87 -7.59 -19.01
C LYS A 172 -3.78 -9.12 -19.06
N GLY A 173 -4.68 -9.82 -18.34
CA GLY A 173 -4.78 -11.29 -18.36
C GLY A 173 -3.89 -12.00 -17.35
N GLY A 174 -3.25 -11.29 -16.43
CA GLY A 174 -2.34 -11.86 -15.44
C GLY A 174 -3.00 -12.22 -14.09
N LYS A 175 -2.21 -12.76 -13.18
CA LYS A 175 -2.58 -12.93 -11.77
C LYS A 175 -2.62 -11.57 -11.07
N ILE A 176 -3.74 -11.23 -10.44
CA ILE A 176 -3.91 -9.95 -9.76
C ILE A 176 -3.32 -10.00 -8.35
N LEU A 177 -2.49 -9.00 -7.99
CA LEU A 177 -2.09 -8.71 -6.63
C LEU A 177 -2.71 -7.38 -6.19
N ILE A 178 -3.75 -7.43 -5.37
CA ILE A 178 -4.33 -6.22 -4.77
C ILE A 178 -3.48 -5.80 -3.58
N ILE A 179 -3.01 -4.55 -3.54
CA ILE A 179 -2.20 -4.02 -2.44
C ILE A 179 -2.91 -2.91 -1.68
N ASP A 180 -2.82 -2.93 -0.32
CA ASP A 180 -3.37 -1.89 0.57
C ASP A 180 -2.39 -1.60 1.73
N ASP A 181 -2.59 -0.52 2.44
CA ASP A 181 -1.77 -0.15 3.60
C ASP A 181 -2.22 -0.84 4.90
N ILE A 182 -3.53 -0.99 5.12
CA ILE A 182 -4.08 -1.57 6.35
C ILE A 182 -5.25 -2.50 6.05
N CYS A 183 -5.09 -3.77 6.34
CA CYS A 183 -6.18 -4.74 6.32
C CYS A 183 -6.77 -4.90 7.73
N THR A 184 -7.88 -4.23 8.02
CA THR A 184 -8.59 -4.38 9.29
C THR A 184 -9.55 -5.58 9.26
N THR A 185 -10.77 -5.38 8.79
CA THR A 185 -11.78 -6.43 8.60
C THR A 185 -11.61 -7.21 7.30
N GLY A 186 -10.88 -6.63 6.33
CA GLY A 186 -10.76 -7.15 4.98
C GLY A 186 -11.87 -6.70 4.03
N SER A 187 -12.85 -5.90 4.49
CA SER A 187 -14.00 -5.51 3.66
C SER A 187 -13.62 -4.77 2.36
N THR A 188 -12.46 -4.08 2.32
CA THR A 188 -11.97 -3.46 1.09
C THR A 188 -11.55 -4.51 0.07
N PHE A 189 -10.78 -5.51 0.50
CA PHE A 189 -10.38 -6.63 -0.35
C PHE A 189 -11.61 -7.43 -0.80
N GLU A 190 -12.52 -7.74 0.13
CA GLU A 190 -13.75 -8.48 -0.14
C GLU A 190 -14.57 -7.83 -1.26
N GLU A 191 -14.81 -6.52 -1.19
CA GLU A 191 -15.56 -5.81 -2.20
C GLU A 191 -14.83 -5.79 -3.55
N MET A 192 -13.51 -5.55 -3.57
CA MET A 192 -12.75 -5.56 -4.82
C MET A 192 -12.69 -6.96 -5.44
N ILE A 193 -12.56 -8.02 -4.63
CA ILE A 193 -12.61 -9.41 -5.09
C ILE A 193 -13.97 -9.69 -5.73
N ASN A 194 -15.08 -9.33 -5.06
CA ASN A 194 -16.43 -9.54 -5.56
C ASN A 194 -16.64 -8.87 -6.93
N GLU A 195 -16.19 -7.62 -7.08
CA GLU A 195 -16.34 -6.89 -8.34
C GLU A 195 -15.51 -7.52 -9.47
N LEU A 196 -14.28 -7.98 -9.17
CA LEU A 196 -13.44 -8.67 -10.15
C LEU A 196 -14.04 -10.03 -10.56
N GLU A 197 -14.56 -10.80 -9.61
CA GLU A 197 -15.18 -12.12 -9.87
C GLU A 197 -16.45 -12.03 -10.72
N LYS A 198 -17.25 -10.97 -10.57
CA LYS A 198 -18.44 -10.72 -11.43
C LYS A 198 -18.09 -10.65 -12.91
N ILE A 199 -16.89 -10.26 -13.25
CA ILE A 199 -16.42 -10.16 -14.65
C ILE A 199 -15.48 -11.31 -15.06
N GLY A 200 -15.37 -12.35 -14.21
CA GLY A 200 -14.63 -13.59 -14.50
C GLY A 200 -13.14 -13.52 -14.13
N ILE A 201 -12.66 -12.50 -13.42
CA ILE A 201 -11.27 -12.43 -12.93
C ILE A 201 -11.19 -13.09 -11.55
N THR A 202 -10.67 -14.32 -11.50
CA THR A 202 -10.66 -15.14 -10.28
C THR A 202 -9.29 -15.40 -9.70
N ASN A 203 -8.20 -15.20 -10.47
CA ASN A 203 -6.84 -15.42 -10.00
C ASN A 203 -6.32 -14.20 -9.22
N ILE A 204 -6.69 -14.10 -7.95
CA ILE A 204 -6.47 -12.92 -7.11
C ILE A 204 -5.75 -13.32 -5.83
N VAL A 205 -4.77 -12.50 -5.45
CA VAL A 205 -4.07 -12.51 -4.16
C VAL A 205 -4.12 -11.09 -3.58
N CYS A 206 -4.15 -10.97 -2.26
CA CYS A 206 -4.14 -9.68 -1.58
C CYS A 206 -2.93 -9.56 -0.65
N LEU A 207 -2.34 -8.36 -0.62
CA LEU A 207 -1.24 -8.01 0.29
C LEU A 207 -1.54 -6.65 0.95
N SER A 208 -1.50 -6.60 2.26
CA SER A 208 -1.49 -5.33 2.99
C SER A 208 -0.17 -5.12 3.72
N ALA A 209 0.23 -3.85 3.85
CA ALA A 209 1.40 -3.53 4.65
C ALA A 209 1.19 -3.89 6.12
N THR A 210 -0.03 -3.70 6.65
CA THR A 210 -0.29 -3.95 8.07
C THR A 210 -1.68 -4.52 8.34
N THR A 211 -1.80 -5.15 9.51
CA THR A 211 -3.08 -5.46 10.15
C THR A 211 -3.04 -5.01 11.62
N PRO A 212 -4.15 -4.54 12.23
CA PRO A 212 -4.20 -4.20 13.65
C PRO A 212 -4.28 -5.45 14.54
N PHE A 213 -4.57 -6.62 13.98
CA PHE A 213 -4.77 -7.86 14.71
C PHE A 213 -3.81 -8.95 14.25
N PHE A 214 -3.22 -9.62 15.20
CA PHE A 214 -2.53 -10.89 15.02
C PHE A 214 -3.56 -12.01 15.19
N THR A 215 -3.91 -12.70 14.13
CA THR A 215 -4.79 -13.88 14.16
C THR A 215 -4.01 -15.13 13.81
#